data_1f0f07506dd69a7b5e80ee18cb97ae3d
#
_entry.id   1f0f07506dd69a7b5e80ee18cb97ae3d
#
_cell.length_a   1.000
_cell.length_b   1.000
_cell.length_c   1.000
_cell.angle_alpha   90.00
_cell.angle_beta   90.00
_cell.angle_gamma   90.00
#
_symmetry.space_group_name_H-M   'P 1'
#
loop_
_entity.id
_entity.type
_entity.pdbx_description
1 polymer ?
#
loop_
_entity_poly.entity_id
_entity_poly.type
_entity_poly.pdbx_seq_one_letter_code
_entity_poly.pdbx_strand_id
1 'polypeptide(L)'
;LMSPNMATYVLYLFKTVRKYFGEAVVVTQEVDDIISSPIVKEAIINNSDCKILLDQRKYLNKFERIQTLLGLTDKECSQILSINRANDPSRRYREVWIGLGGVQSAVYATETSTAEYLTYTTEESEKLEVERMAAKTGSMELAIRVLAAEKNSGRR
;
A
#
# COMPACT_ATOMS: atom_id res chain seq x y z
N LEU A 1 16.10 -13.02 4.58
CA LEU A 1 15.72 -14.08 5.56
C LEU A 1 15.73 -13.47 6.94
N MET A 2 14.56 -13.48 7.60
CA MET A 2 14.41 -12.94 8.96
C MET A 2 15.11 -13.86 9.96
N SER A 3 15.83 -13.31 10.94
CA SER A 3 16.46 -14.12 11.99
C SER A 3 15.39 -14.79 12.87
N PRO A 4 15.67 -15.97 13.47
CA PRO A 4 14.72 -16.65 14.35
C PRO A 4 14.20 -15.78 15.49
N ASN A 5 15.05 -14.94 16.05
CA ASN A 5 14.69 -14.01 17.13
C ASN A 5 13.69 -12.95 16.65
N MET A 6 13.88 -12.42 15.44
CA MET A 6 12.95 -11.46 14.85
C MET A 6 11.60 -12.10 14.54
N ALA A 7 11.58 -13.32 14.02
CA ALA A 7 10.33 -14.05 13.77
C ALA A 7 9.53 -14.28 15.06
N THR A 8 10.20 -14.65 16.15
CA THR A 8 9.59 -14.81 17.48
C THR A 8 9.05 -13.48 18.02
N TYR A 9 9.78 -12.39 17.82
CA TYR A 9 9.34 -11.06 18.24
C TYR A 9 8.09 -10.60 17.45
N VAL A 10 8.06 -10.79 16.13
CA VAL A 10 6.88 -10.49 15.30
C VAL A 10 5.67 -11.29 15.75
N LEU A 11 5.84 -12.60 16.00
CA LEU A 11 4.78 -13.45 16.54
C LEU A 11 4.24 -12.91 17.85
N TYR A 12 5.11 -12.56 18.79
CA TYR A 12 4.73 -11.99 20.08
C TYR A 12 3.98 -10.67 19.90
N LEU A 13 4.49 -9.78 19.05
CA LEU A 13 3.88 -8.48 18.75
C LEU A 13 2.44 -8.65 18.24
N PHE A 14 2.21 -9.45 17.20
CA PHE A 14 0.89 -9.66 16.64
C PHE A 14 -0.11 -10.32 17.60
N LYS A 15 0.36 -11.16 18.52
CA LYS A 15 -0.50 -11.77 19.55
C LYS A 15 -0.83 -10.84 20.72
N THR A 16 -0.02 -9.83 20.98
CA THR A 16 -0.11 -9.08 22.23
C THR A 16 -0.41 -7.61 22.06
N VAL A 17 -0.07 -6.99 20.93
CA VAL A 17 -0.17 -5.54 20.72
C VAL A 17 -1.54 -4.97 21.05
N ARG A 18 -2.61 -5.69 20.70
CA ARG A 18 -4.00 -5.29 21.00
C ARG A 18 -4.29 -5.16 22.48
N LYS A 19 -3.62 -5.92 23.36
CA LYS A 19 -3.77 -5.81 24.81
C LYS A 19 -3.25 -4.49 25.37
N TYR A 20 -2.39 -3.82 24.60
CA TYR A 20 -1.78 -2.54 24.95
C TYR A 20 -2.34 -1.38 24.12
N PHE A 21 -3.52 -1.56 23.51
CA PHE A 21 -4.18 -0.59 22.64
C PHE A 21 -3.29 -0.12 21.48
N GLY A 22 -2.35 -0.96 21.07
CA GLY A 22 -1.45 -0.70 19.94
C GLY A 22 -1.95 -1.37 18.66
N GLU A 23 -1.39 -0.94 17.54
CA GLU A 23 -1.59 -1.52 16.23
C GLU A 23 -0.27 -2.04 15.68
N ALA A 24 -0.33 -3.15 14.93
CA ALA A 24 0.81 -3.68 14.21
C ALA A 24 0.47 -3.70 12.71
N VAL A 25 1.27 -2.98 11.93
CA VAL A 25 1.11 -2.91 10.48
C VAL A 25 2.34 -3.53 9.82
N VAL A 26 2.11 -4.45 8.88
CA VAL A 26 3.16 -5.02 8.04
C VAL A 26 2.91 -4.59 6.61
N VAL A 27 3.95 -4.06 5.98
CA VAL A 27 3.96 -3.68 4.57
C VAL A 27 5.01 -4.53 3.86
N THR A 28 4.63 -5.19 2.78
CA THR A 28 5.54 -5.98 1.94
C THR A 28 5.24 -5.78 0.47
N GLN A 29 6.25 -5.88 -0.36
CA GLN A 29 6.10 -5.84 -1.82
C GLN A 29 5.82 -7.23 -2.39
N GLU A 30 6.25 -8.28 -1.70
CA GLU A 30 6.09 -9.67 -2.14
C GLU A 30 5.47 -10.52 -1.03
N VAL A 31 4.45 -11.27 -1.39
CA VAL A 31 3.79 -12.20 -0.48
C VAL A 31 4.73 -13.31 -0.04
N ASP A 32 5.67 -13.68 -0.92
CA ASP A 32 6.68 -14.70 -0.64
C ASP A 32 7.57 -14.35 0.56
N ASP A 33 7.76 -13.05 0.88
CA ASP A 33 8.48 -12.60 2.07
C ASP A 33 7.78 -13.03 3.37
N ILE A 34 6.45 -13.01 3.37
CA ILE A 34 5.64 -13.45 4.52
C ILE A 34 5.64 -14.98 4.62
N ILE A 35 5.59 -15.67 3.47
CA ILE A 35 5.53 -17.15 3.40
C ILE A 35 6.85 -17.80 3.79
N SER A 36 7.98 -17.14 3.61
CA SER A 36 9.32 -17.68 3.84
C SER A 36 9.56 -18.15 5.28
N SER A 37 8.79 -17.61 6.24
CA SER A 37 8.82 -18.03 7.64
C SER A 37 7.45 -18.56 8.09
N PRO A 38 7.29 -19.86 8.33
CA PRO A 38 6.01 -20.42 8.79
C PRO A 38 5.47 -19.77 10.05
N ILE A 39 6.36 -19.42 10.98
CA ILE A 39 5.99 -18.75 12.25
C ILE A 39 5.40 -17.38 12.00
N VAL A 40 6.04 -16.58 11.14
CA VAL A 40 5.59 -15.22 10.81
C VAL A 40 4.31 -15.27 9.99
N LYS A 41 4.23 -16.19 9.04
CA LYS A 41 3.04 -16.42 8.22
C LYS A 41 1.79 -16.58 9.08
N GLU A 42 1.78 -17.54 9.98
CA GLU A 42 0.62 -17.80 10.83
C GLU A 42 0.31 -16.61 11.76
N ALA A 43 1.33 -15.99 12.32
CA ALA A 43 1.17 -14.85 13.20
C ALA A 43 0.50 -13.66 12.51
N ILE A 44 0.96 -13.29 11.33
CA ILE A 44 0.45 -12.15 10.57
C ILE A 44 -0.94 -12.46 10.03
N ILE A 45 -1.12 -13.58 9.35
CA ILE A 45 -2.38 -13.87 8.65
C ILE A 45 -3.54 -14.07 9.61
N ASN A 46 -3.32 -14.82 10.70
CA ASN A 46 -4.38 -15.13 11.64
C ASN A 46 -4.72 -13.98 12.59
N ASN A 47 -3.85 -12.99 12.73
CA ASN A 47 -4.07 -11.85 13.62
C ASN A 47 -4.24 -10.51 12.89
N SER A 48 -4.27 -10.51 11.55
CA SER A 48 -4.52 -9.31 10.77
C SER A 48 -5.97 -9.25 10.33
N ASP A 49 -6.76 -8.47 11.04
CA ASP A 49 -8.18 -8.27 10.71
C ASP A 49 -8.35 -7.39 9.46
N CYS A 50 -7.44 -6.44 9.23
CA CYS A 50 -7.45 -5.59 8.04
C CYS A 50 -6.38 -6.05 7.04
N LYS A 51 -6.79 -6.27 5.81
CA LYS A 51 -5.90 -6.58 4.69
C LYS A 51 -6.08 -5.54 3.59
N ILE A 52 -4.99 -4.92 3.16
CA ILE A 52 -4.98 -3.92 2.10
C ILE A 52 -4.12 -4.46 0.96
N LEU A 53 -4.72 -4.62 -0.22
CA LEU A 53 -3.99 -5.05 -1.41
C LEU A 53 -4.03 -3.95 -2.47
N LEU A 54 -2.86 -3.68 -2.99
CA LEU A 54 -2.67 -2.84 -4.16
C LEU A 54 -2.80 -3.69 -5.43
N ASP A 55 -2.54 -3.11 -6.59
CA ASP A 55 -2.63 -3.75 -7.89
C ASP A 55 -1.81 -5.06 -7.97
N GLN A 56 -2.50 -6.18 -8.14
CA GLN A 56 -1.91 -7.52 -8.19
C GLN A 56 -1.78 -8.09 -9.61
N ARG A 57 -2.01 -7.31 -10.66
CA ARG A 57 -1.96 -7.79 -12.06
C ARG A 57 -0.62 -8.40 -12.44
N LYS A 58 0.45 -7.91 -11.83
CA LYS A 58 1.80 -8.48 -12.01
C LYS A 58 1.91 -9.95 -11.57
N TYR A 59 1.04 -10.37 -10.65
CA TYR A 59 1.08 -11.69 -10.00
C TYR A 59 -0.04 -12.62 -10.44
N LEU A 60 -0.74 -12.33 -11.55
CA LEU A 60 -1.85 -13.14 -12.06
C LEU A 60 -1.54 -14.64 -12.09
N ASN A 61 -0.36 -15.02 -12.58
CA ASN A 61 0.05 -16.42 -12.69
C ASN A 61 0.31 -17.11 -11.34
N LYS A 62 0.41 -16.36 -10.26
CA LYS A 62 0.67 -16.86 -8.91
C LYS A 62 -0.45 -16.47 -7.93
N PHE A 63 -1.54 -15.89 -8.44
CA PHE A 63 -2.59 -15.32 -7.61
C PHE A 63 -3.30 -16.35 -6.73
N GLU A 64 -3.41 -17.61 -7.17
CA GLU A 64 -3.96 -18.71 -6.37
C GLU A 64 -3.22 -18.91 -5.03
N ARG A 65 -1.91 -18.66 -5.01
CA ARG A 65 -1.13 -18.70 -3.76
C ARG A 65 -1.54 -17.60 -2.81
N ILE A 66 -1.76 -16.38 -3.33
CA ILE A 66 -2.24 -15.23 -2.57
C ILE A 66 -3.64 -15.50 -2.03
N GLN A 67 -4.52 -16.04 -2.87
CA GLN A 67 -5.87 -16.44 -2.51
C GLN A 67 -5.86 -17.42 -1.34
N THR A 68 -5.12 -18.52 -1.48
CA THR A 68 -5.01 -19.56 -0.44
C THR A 68 -4.39 -19.01 0.85
N LEU A 69 -3.34 -18.21 0.71
CA LEU A 69 -2.62 -17.65 1.85
C LEU A 69 -3.48 -16.72 2.68
N LEU A 70 -4.20 -15.80 2.02
CA LEU A 70 -5.01 -14.78 2.67
C LEU A 70 -6.45 -15.24 2.95
N GLY A 71 -6.81 -16.44 2.50
CA GLY A 71 -8.16 -16.99 2.66
C GLY A 71 -9.22 -16.19 1.89
N LEU A 72 -8.89 -15.73 0.67
CA LEU A 72 -9.77 -14.88 -0.12
C LEU A 72 -10.85 -15.72 -0.83
N THR A 73 -12.06 -15.19 -0.83
CA THR A 73 -13.17 -15.73 -1.61
C THR A 73 -13.02 -15.38 -3.10
N ASP A 74 -13.71 -16.10 -3.99
CA ASP A 74 -13.70 -15.81 -5.43
C ASP A 74 -14.20 -14.40 -5.75
N LYS A 75 -15.15 -13.89 -4.97
CA LYS A 75 -15.63 -12.52 -5.08
C LYS A 75 -14.51 -11.52 -4.78
N GLU A 76 -13.78 -11.73 -3.69
CA GLU A 76 -12.65 -10.88 -3.30
C GLU A 76 -11.52 -10.94 -4.33
N CYS A 77 -11.22 -12.11 -4.85
CA CYS A 77 -10.27 -12.29 -5.95
C CYS A 77 -10.67 -11.45 -7.17
N SER A 78 -11.93 -11.51 -7.57
CA SER A 78 -12.45 -10.73 -8.69
C SER A 78 -12.35 -9.23 -8.45
N GLN A 79 -12.62 -8.77 -7.23
CA GLN A 79 -12.44 -7.37 -6.82
C GLN A 79 -10.97 -6.93 -6.91
N ILE A 80 -10.06 -7.72 -6.34
CA ILE A 80 -8.62 -7.41 -6.32
C ILE A 80 -8.06 -7.35 -7.73
N LEU A 81 -8.44 -8.28 -8.60
CA LEU A 81 -7.99 -8.33 -9.98
C LEU A 81 -8.64 -7.25 -10.88
N SER A 82 -9.66 -6.56 -10.39
CA SER A 82 -10.28 -5.42 -11.09
C SER A 82 -9.56 -4.09 -10.81
N ILE A 83 -8.71 -4.02 -9.80
CA ILE A 83 -8.00 -2.79 -9.37
C ILE A 83 -7.23 -2.19 -10.55
N ASN A 84 -7.42 -0.89 -10.77
CA ASN A 84 -6.76 -0.10 -11.80
C ASN A 84 -6.86 -0.68 -13.23
N ARG A 85 -7.82 -1.58 -13.49
CA ARG A 85 -7.96 -2.27 -14.78
C ARG A 85 -8.22 -1.31 -15.94
N ALA A 86 -8.94 -0.23 -15.68
CA ALA A 86 -9.24 0.77 -16.70
C ALA A 86 -8.00 1.56 -17.16
N ASN A 87 -6.94 1.60 -16.33
CA ASN A 87 -5.66 2.28 -16.60
C ASN A 87 -5.83 3.67 -17.26
N ASP A 88 -6.83 4.42 -16.82
CA ASP A 88 -7.20 5.71 -17.36
C ASP A 88 -6.26 6.80 -16.81
N PRO A 89 -5.40 7.42 -17.62
CA PRO A 89 -4.45 8.43 -17.16
C PRO A 89 -5.13 9.73 -16.71
N SER A 90 -6.39 9.95 -17.04
CA SER A 90 -7.16 11.12 -16.59
C SER A 90 -7.62 10.99 -15.14
N ARG A 91 -7.67 9.79 -14.59
CA ARG A 91 -8.07 9.54 -13.21
C ARG A 91 -7.04 10.06 -12.22
N ARG A 92 -7.51 10.82 -11.25
CA ARG A 92 -6.68 11.38 -10.16
C ARG A 92 -6.53 10.44 -8.97
N TYR A 93 -7.15 9.27 -9.00
CA TYR A 93 -7.12 8.29 -7.93
C TYR A 93 -6.46 6.99 -8.37
N ARG A 94 -5.97 6.26 -7.40
CA ARG A 94 -5.61 4.85 -7.53
C ARG A 94 -6.60 4.02 -6.74
N GLU A 95 -6.88 2.83 -7.23
CA GLU A 95 -7.76 1.91 -6.55
C GLU A 95 -6.96 1.00 -5.63
N VAL A 96 -7.53 0.70 -4.47
CA VAL A 96 -7.01 -0.26 -3.50
C VAL A 96 -8.14 -1.14 -3.02
N TRP A 97 -7.84 -2.40 -2.75
CA TRP A 97 -8.79 -3.29 -2.12
C TRP A 97 -8.53 -3.33 -0.61
N ILE A 98 -9.59 -3.26 0.18
CA ILE A 98 -9.54 -3.38 1.63
C ILE A 98 -10.54 -4.45 2.06
N GLY A 99 -10.05 -5.44 2.80
CA GLY A 99 -10.85 -6.48 3.44
C GLY A 99 -10.74 -6.39 4.96
N LEU A 100 -11.87 -6.48 5.64
CA LEU A 100 -12.00 -6.37 7.09
C LEU A 100 -12.56 -7.69 7.65
N GLY A 101 -11.71 -8.50 8.28
CA GLY A 101 -12.06 -9.69 9.06
C GLY A 101 -12.95 -10.72 8.34
N GLY A 102 -12.94 -10.78 7.01
CA GLY A 102 -13.81 -11.65 6.23
C GLY A 102 -15.30 -11.24 6.21
N VAL A 103 -15.66 -10.14 6.87
CA VAL A 103 -17.04 -9.64 6.97
C VAL A 103 -17.38 -8.67 5.84
N GLN A 104 -16.43 -7.80 5.52
CA GLN A 104 -16.62 -6.76 4.53
C GLN A 104 -15.36 -6.60 3.68
N SER A 105 -15.56 -6.48 2.37
CA SER A 105 -14.48 -6.18 1.44
C SER A 105 -14.99 -5.31 0.29
N ALA A 106 -14.16 -4.34 -0.13
CA ALA A 106 -14.48 -3.47 -1.25
C ALA A 106 -13.22 -2.90 -1.91
N VAL A 107 -13.38 -2.40 -3.12
CA VAL A 107 -12.38 -1.59 -3.82
C VAL A 107 -12.69 -0.12 -3.55
N TYR A 108 -11.68 0.62 -3.12
CA TYR A 108 -11.77 2.05 -2.79
C TYR A 108 -10.89 2.85 -3.74
N ALA A 109 -11.37 4.02 -4.12
CA ALA A 109 -10.56 5.02 -4.80
C ALA A 109 -9.79 5.85 -3.77
N THR A 110 -8.46 5.91 -3.92
CA THR A 110 -7.59 6.74 -3.09
C THR A 110 -7.13 7.93 -3.90
N GLU A 111 -7.65 9.11 -3.57
CA GLU A 111 -7.26 10.36 -4.20
C GLU A 111 -6.38 11.17 -3.24
N THR A 112 -5.27 11.70 -3.75
CA THR A 112 -4.40 12.61 -3.01
C THR A 112 -4.37 13.95 -3.70
N SER A 113 -4.18 15.02 -2.95
CA SER A 113 -3.91 16.33 -3.53
C SER A 113 -2.56 16.33 -4.28
N THR A 114 -2.40 17.23 -5.25
CA THR A 114 -1.12 17.35 -5.98
C THR A 114 0.04 17.66 -5.02
N ALA A 115 -0.22 18.42 -3.96
CA ALA A 115 0.79 18.73 -2.96
C ALA A 115 1.21 17.48 -2.16
N GLU A 116 0.25 16.68 -1.70
CA GLU A 116 0.54 15.41 -1.02
C GLU A 116 1.28 14.44 -1.94
N TYR A 117 0.85 14.31 -3.19
CA TYR A 117 1.53 13.49 -4.17
C TYR A 117 3.00 13.89 -4.33
N LEU A 118 3.29 15.19 -4.51
CA LEU A 118 4.65 15.69 -4.63
C LEU A 118 5.48 15.53 -3.34
N THR A 119 4.83 15.46 -2.17
CA THR A 119 5.50 15.23 -0.90
C THR A 119 6.02 13.80 -0.79
N TYR A 120 5.26 12.82 -1.31
CA TYR A 120 5.56 11.39 -1.13
C TYR A 120 6.03 10.68 -2.41
N THR A 121 6.07 11.39 -3.55
CA THR A 121 6.50 10.78 -4.82
C THR A 121 7.92 10.20 -4.72
N THR A 122 8.08 9.02 -5.29
CA THR A 122 9.39 8.37 -5.46
C THR A 122 9.91 8.49 -6.90
N GLU A 123 9.15 9.15 -7.77
CA GLU A 123 9.55 9.38 -9.17
C GLU A 123 10.73 10.35 -9.23
N GLU A 124 11.83 9.92 -9.82
CA GLU A 124 13.09 10.66 -9.81
C GLU A 124 12.98 12.05 -10.46
N SER A 125 12.29 12.12 -11.60
CA SER A 125 12.07 13.37 -12.32
C SER A 125 11.30 14.40 -11.49
N GLU A 126 10.28 13.97 -10.77
CA GLU A 126 9.46 14.83 -9.91
C GLU A 126 10.22 15.27 -8.65
N LYS A 127 10.99 14.37 -8.04
CA LYS A 127 11.88 14.73 -6.91
C LYS A 127 12.87 15.82 -7.31
N LEU A 128 13.54 15.65 -8.44
CA LEU A 128 14.48 16.66 -8.97
C LEU A 128 13.79 18.00 -9.25
N GLU A 129 12.54 17.98 -9.73
CA GLU A 129 11.75 19.19 -9.96
C GLU A 129 11.48 19.92 -8.63
N VAL A 130 11.06 19.18 -7.60
CA VAL A 130 10.82 19.71 -6.26
C VAL A 130 12.11 20.27 -5.63
N GLU A 131 13.22 19.55 -5.72
CA GLU A 131 14.52 19.99 -5.21
C GLU A 131 15.02 21.26 -5.88
N ARG A 132 14.88 21.35 -7.22
CA ARG A 132 15.25 22.57 -7.96
C ARG A 132 14.39 23.76 -7.56
N MET A 133 13.10 23.54 -7.35
CA MET A 133 12.20 24.61 -6.89
C MET A 133 12.50 24.98 -5.45
N ALA A 134 12.85 24.03 -4.59
CA ALA A 134 13.24 24.30 -3.20
C ALA A 134 14.53 25.13 -3.12
N ALA A 135 15.50 24.85 -4.00
CA ALA A 135 16.71 25.67 -4.10
C ALA A 135 16.41 27.13 -4.51
N LYS A 136 15.39 27.37 -5.32
CA LYS A 136 14.95 28.72 -5.73
C LYS A 136 14.17 29.45 -4.65
N THR A 137 13.31 28.74 -3.95
CA THR A 137 12.37 29.31 -2.97
C THR A 137 12.95 29.36 -1.55
N GLY A 138 14.02 28.61 -1.31
CA GLY A 138 14.63 28.46 0.02
C GLY A 138 13.81 27.58 0.98
N SER A 139 12.72 26.95 0.51
CA SER A 139 11.85 26.11 1.34
C SER A 139 11.24 24.98 0.54
N MET A 140 11.32 23.74 1.06
CA MET A 140 10.70 22.57 0.47
C MET A 140 9.16 22.70 0.45
N GLU A 141 8.57 23.18 1.52
CA GLU A 141 7.12 23.38 1.61
C GLU A 141 6.62 24.37 0.56
N LEU A 142 7.31 25.50 0.42
CA LEU A 142 6.95 26.51 -0.57
C LEU A 142 7.11 25.99 -2.00
N ALA A 143 8.16 25.23 -2.26
CA ALA A 143 8.40 24.58 -3.55
C ALA A 143 7.24 23.66 -3.95
N ILE A 144 6.82 22.78 -3.04
CA ILE A 144 5.71 21.85 -3.26
C ILE A 144 4.41 22.62 -3.53
N ARG A 145 4.11 23.67 -2.76
CA ARG A 145 2.91 24.50 -2.96
C ARG A 145 2.89 25.19 -4.32
N VAL A 146 4.01 25.76 -4.73
CA VAL A 146 4.14 26.41 -6.04
C VAL A 146 3.95 25.43 -7.17
N LEU A 147 4.68 24.32 -7.16
CA LEU A 147 4.57 23.26 -8.18
C LEU A 147 3.16 22.64 -8.23
N ALA A 148 2.53 22.43 -7.08
CA ALA A 148 1.15 21.93 -7.03
C ALA A 148 0.17 22.92 -7.68
N ALA A 149 0.33 24.22 -7.45
CA ALA A 149 -0.49 25.26 -8.07
C ALA A 149 -0.28 25.30 -9.59
N GLU A 150 0.96 25.24 -10.06
CA GLU A 150 1.30 25.21 -11.50
C GLU A 150 0.71 23.97 -12.19
N LYS A 151 0.90 22.78 -11.61
CA LYS A 151 0.35 21.52 -12.15
C LYS A 151 -1.18 21.50 -12.18
N ASN A 152 -1.84 22.17 -11.22
CA ASN A 152 -3.30 22.28 -11.18
C ASN A 152 -3.84 23.32 -12.16
N SER A 153 -3.11 24.40 -12.42
CA SER A 153 -3.52 25.45 -13.37
C SER A 153 -3.34 25.02 -14.84
N GLY A 154 -2.33 24.25 -15.14
CA GLY A 154 -2.06 23.72 -16.50
C GLY A 154 -2.99 22.60 -16.95
N ARG A 155 -3.92 22.16 -16.09
CA ARG A 155 -4.89 21.08 -16.37
C ARG A 155 -6.33 21.55 -16.60
N ARG A 156 -6.53 22.85 -16.83
CA ARG A 156 -7.84 23.42 -17.20
C ARG A 156 -8.04 23.46 -18.69
#